data_d41ed7bc92693ab8388d30e1de6a5241
#
_entry.id   d41ed7bc92693ab8388d30e1de6a5241
#
_cell.length_a   1.000
_cell.length_b   1.000
_cell.length_c   1.000
_cell.angle_alpha   90.00
_cell.angle_beta   90.00
_cell.angle_gamma   90.00
#
_symmetry.space_group_name_H-M   'P 1'
#
loop_
_entity.id
_entity.type
_entity.pdbx_description
1 polymer ?
#
loop_
_entity_poly.entity_id
_entity_poly.type
_entity_poly.pdbx_seq_one_letter_code
_entity_poly.pdbx_strand_id
1 'polypeptide(L)'
;MLKKFLFVITLLGFTFWATAFKTGSLPVACITLQKQPLQITPKEFYVAAVEDGRKDNTAIGALQSYTLAPGKPPEAYPVDIKDGMAAIKNFIITSMTTDKSLRPVIIKLNDLNVSEVIAAPGVVKGEIKLSMAFYLQKGEDPIHLVDYHTTTSYRRKAGPAQQIEPLLRSALNNSLSYLNNWMNAQAPGNIKLARSFKITFKDYNEPAEGDTIYYATNRPLKWDDFKGKMQTDSRHGAEIFAGIGYEEEKKVENATIYLTFAMKVYAPKSACWVSPGTLTPYNLNHEQRHFDIAKLVAEHYKKEILAQNPTPDSYDAIISMGYLDALREMNKMQKLYDNETAHSINSYQQQMWNNRIDKELAELKIKTKAL
;
A
#
# COMPACT_ATOMS: atom_id res chain seq x y z
N MET A 1 -48.87 -85.09 30.02
CA MET A 1 -49.55 -84.03 30.74
C MET A 1 -48.43 -83.21 31.46
N LEU A 2 -48.05 -82.09 30.86
CA LEU A 2 -46.88 -81.34 31.29
C LEU A 2 -47.34 -80.03 31.97
N LYS A 3 -47.13 -79.89 33.25
CA LYS A 3 -47.42 -78.67 33.99
C LYS A 3 -46.32 -77.64 33.73
N LYS A 4 -46.70 -76.48 33.19
CA LYS A 4 -45.82 -75.29 33.05
C LYS A 4 -45.76 -74.56 34.38
N PHE A 5 -44.54 -74.43 34.90
CA PHE A 5 -44.22 -73.53 36.03
C PHE A 5 -43.87 -72.15 35.46
N LEU A 6 -44.60 -71.15 35.85
CA LEU A 6 -44.35 -69.73 35.49
C LEU A 6 -43.48 -69.11 36.63
N PHE A 7 -42.25 -68.74 36.29
CA PHE A 7 -41.32 -67.98 37.23
C PHE A 7 -41.48 -66.49 36.98
N VAL A 8 -42.01 -65.78 37.96
CA VAL A 8 -42.11 -64.29 37.91
C VAL A 8 -40.85 -63.75 38.58
N ILE A 9 -39.99 -63.13 37.77
CA ILE A 9 -38.82 -62.40 38.27
C ILE A 9 -39.26 -60.94 38.43
N THR A 10 -39.38 -60.51 39.65
CA THR A 10 -39.55 -59.07 40.02
C THR A 10 -38.20 -58.35 39.95
N LEU A 11 -38.05 -57.52 38.92
CA LEU A 11 -36.90 -56.66 38.71
C LEU A 11 -37.12 -55.39 39.55
N LEU A 12 -36.41 -55.26 40.66
CA LEU A 12 -36.31 -54.03 41.44
C LEU A 12 -35.43 -53.03 40.67
N GLY A 13 -36.09 -52.09 40.00
CA GLY A 13 -35.41 -50.98 39.33
C GLY A 13 -34.89 -49.95 40.35
N PHE A 14 -33.56 -49.93 40.58
CA PHE A 14 -32.90 -48.81 41.25
C PHE A 14 -32.81 -47.66 40.22
N THR A 15 -33.69 -46.68 40.35
CA THR A 15 -33.55 -45.38 39.65
C THR A 15 -32.46 -44.56 40.30
N PHE A 16 -31.26 -44.57 39.69
CA PHE A 16 -30.21 -43.61 40.04
C PHE A 16 -30.64 -42.21 39.50
N TRP A 17 -31.06 -41.36 40.41
CA TRP A 17 -31.19 -39.93 40.12
C TRP A 17 -29.78 -39.35 40.00
N ALA A 18 -29.25 -39.28 38.79
CA ALA A 18 -28.07 -38.46 38.49
C ALA A 18 -28.51 -36.98 38.56
N THR A 19 -28.26 -36.35 39.68
CA THR A 19 -28.28 -34.89 39.78
C THR A 19 -27.14 -34.38 38.93
N ALA A 20 -27.46 -33.98 37.70
CA ALA A 20 -26.53 -33.19 36.89
C ALA A 20 -26.27 -31.88 37.65
N PHE A 21 -25.13 -31.80 38.29
CA PHE A 21 -24.58 -30.50 38.73
C PHE A 21 -24.38 -29.70 37.44
N LYS A 22 -25.29 -28.77 37.11
CA LYS A 22 -25.00 -27.68 36.17
C LYS A 22 -23.77 -26.96 36.79
N THR A 23 -22.63 -27.16 36.19
CA THR A 23 -21.48 -26.28 36.38
C THR A 23 -21.90 -24.92 35.80
N GLY A 24 -22.53 -24.10 36.62
CA GLY A 24 -22.90 -22.75 36.26
C GLY A 24 -21.59 -21.99 36.01
N SER A 25 -21.39 -21.56 34.77
CA SER A 25 -20.35 -20.58 34.47
C SER A 25 -20.56 -19.37 35.37
N LEU A 26 -19.49 -18.91 36.02
CA LEU A 26 -19.54 -17.70 36.84
C LEU A 26 -20.07 -16.53 35.98
N PRO A 27 -20.94 -15.69 36.53
CA PRO A 27 -21.48 -14.55 35.81
C PRO A 27 -20.33 -13.63 35.39
N VAL A 28 -20.34 -13.18 34.12
CA VAL A 28 -19.37 -12.23 33.58
C VAL A 28 -19.58 -10.88 34.28
N ALA A 29 -18.54 -10.39 34.94
CA ALA A 29 -18.58 -9.06 35.56
C ALA A 29 -18.42 -7.99 34.47
N CYS A 30 -19.27 -6.95 34.49
CA CYS A 30 -19.27 -5.90 33.51
C CYS A 30 -18.60 -4.62 34.02
N ILE A 31 -17.75 -4.02 33.21
CA ILE A 31 -17.12 -2.71 33.40
C ILE A 31 -17.82 -1.69 32.53
N THR A 32 -18.33 -0.62 33.09
CA THR A 32 -18.91 0.49 32.33
C THR A 32 -17.84 1.52 32.06
N LEU A 33 -17.45 1.69 30.79
CA LEU A 33 -16.52 2.75 30.36
C LEU A 33 -17.14 4.13 30.59
N GLN A 34 -16.41 4.99 31.32
CA GLN A 34 -16.81 6.37 31.57
C GLN A 34 -16.43 7.26 30.38
N LYS A 35 -17.31 8.15 29.99
CA LYS A 35 -17.02 9.17 28.97
C LYS A 35 -16.04 10.19 29.56
N GLN A 36 -14.90 10.32 28.94
CA GLN A 36 -13.97 11.40 29.22
C GLN A 36 -13.42 11.90 27.90
N PRO A 37 -13.86 13.05 27.42
CA PRO A 37 -13.35 13.63 26.19
C PRO A 37 -11.82 13.80 26.29
N LEU A 38 -11.12 13.33 25.28
CA LEU A 38 -9.71 13.68 25.09
C LEU A 38 -9.65 15.17 24.71
N GLN A 39 -8.73 15.91 25.35
CA GLN A 39 -8.44 17.29 24.98
C GLN A 39 -7.55 17.34 23.71
N ILE A 40 -7.88 16.52 22.72
CA ILE A 40 -7.15 16.41 21.44
C ILE A 40 -8.12 16.76 20.32
N THR A 41 -7.78 17.79 19.55
CA THR A 41 -8.42 18.09 18.28
C THR A 41 -7.50 17.60 17.18
N PRO A 42 -7.78 16.45 16.51
CA PRO A 42 -6.97 15.97 15.41
C PRO A 42 -6.93 17.00 14.28
N LYS A 43 -5.73 17.25 13.72
CA LYS A 43 -5.52 18.17 12.60
C LYS A 43 -5.29 17.45 11.28
N GLU A 44 -4.97 16.15 11.33
CA GLU A 44 -4.55 15.38 10.18
C GLU A 44 -5.51 14.25 9.80
N PHE A 45 -6.41 13.86 10.72
CA PHE A 45 -7.32 12.73 10.48
C PHE A 45 -8.64 12.88 11.25
N TYR A 46 -9.62 12.07 10.88
CA TYR A 46 -10.78 11.74 11.70
C TYR A 46 -10.98 10.23 11.75
N VAL A 47 -11.63 9.71 12.78
CA VAL A 47 -11.95 8.29 12.90
C VAL A 47 -13.18 7.97 12.05
N ALA A 48 -12.96 7.25 10.95
CA ALA A 48 -14.04 6.87 10.03
C ALA A 48 -14.75 5.59 10.49
N ALA A 49 -14.00 4.63 11.04
CA ALA A 49 -14.54 3.39 11.55
C ALA A 49 -13.68 2.84 12.71
N VAL A 50 -14.32 2.02 13.55
CA VAL A 50 -13.64 1.20 14.57
C VAL A 50 -14.09 -0.23 14.36
N GLU A 51 -13.14 -1.14 14.20
CA GLU A 51 -13.37 -2.55 13.89
C GLU A 51 -12.85 -3.46 14.99
N ASP A 52 -13.54 -4.59 15.19
CA ASP A 52 -13.08 -5.66 16.08
C ASP A 52 -12.25 -6.66 15.27
N GLY A 53 -10.95 -6.72 15.56
CA GLY A 53 -10.00 -7.66 14.97
C GLY A 53 -9.54 -8.73 15.96
N ARG A 54 -10.13 -8.78 17.15
CA ARG A 54 -9.78 -9.79 18.15
C ARG A 54 -10.17 -11.19 17.68
N LYS A 55 -9.33 -12.16 17.98
CA LYS A 55 -9.58 -13.58 17.64
C LYS A 55 -10.63 -14.20 18.54
N ASP A 56 -10.70 -13.73 19.79
CA ASP A 56 -11.65 -14.16 20.81
C ASP A 56 -12.35 -12.93 21.38
N ASN A 57 -13.65 -12.89 21.33
CA ASN A 57 -14.52 -11.77 21.73
C ASN A 57 -15.47 -12.13 22.86
N THR A 58 -15.25 -13.27 23.55
CA THR A 58 -16.17 -13.74 24.61
C THR A 58 -16.05 -12.92 25.89
N ALA A 59 -14.87 -12.43 26.23
CA ALA A 59 -14.58 -11.56 27.38
C ALA A 59 -13.23 -10.88 27.20
N ILE A 60 -13.00 -9.75 27.88
CA ILE A 60 -11.68 -9.08 27.86
C ILE A 60 -10.69 -9.71 28.83
N GLY A 61 -11.05 -10.73 29.61
CA GLY A 61 -10.14 -11.44 30.50
C GLY A 61 -10.79 -11.93 31.78
N ALA A 62 -9.97 -12.08 32.84
CA ALA A 62 -10.42 -12.54 34.12
C ALA A 62 -9.78 -11.76 35.29
N LEU A 63 -10.58 -11.50 36.32
CA LEU A 63 -10.17 -10.82 37.54
C LEU A 63 -10.20 -11.80 38.74
N GLN A 64 -9.35 -11.57 39.72
CA GLN A 64 -9.32 -12.35 40.93
C GLN A 64 -10.36 -11.84 41.95
N SER A 65 -11.25 -12.73 42.40
CA SER A 65 -12.10 -12.46 43.55
C SER A 65 -11.31 -12.80 44.85
N TYR A 66 -11.51 -12.01 45.85
CA TYR A 66 -11.06 -12.34 47.19
C TYR A 66 -12.29 -12.58 48.06
N THR A 67 -12.65 -13.83 48.25
CA THR A 67 -13.65 -14.18 49.26
C THR A 67 -12.96 -14.34 50.59
N LEU A 68 -13.34 -13.51 51.56
CA LEU A 68 -12.91 -13.63 52.96
C LEU A 68 -13.48 -14.89 53.67
N ALA A 69 -14.12 -15.78 52.92
CA ALA A 69 -14.66 -17.01 53.48
C ALA A 69 -13.50 -17.95 53.85
N PRO A 70 -13.35 -18.34 55.14
CA PRO A 70 -12.29 -19.24 55.57
C PRO A 70 -12.35 -20.56 54.76
N GLY A 71 -11.21 -20.94 54.15
CA GLY A 71 -11.06 -22.22 53.47
C GLY A 71 -11.45 -22.28 51.99
N LYS A 72 -11.93 -21.22 51.38
CA LYS A 72 -12.12 -21.17 49.91
C LYS A 72 -10.93 -20.51 49.22
N PRO A 73 -10.32 -21.14 48.19
CA PRO A 73 -9.29 -20.49 47.42
C PRO A 73 -9.90 -19.30 46.64
N PRO A 74 -9.10 -18.29 46.33
CA PRO A 74 -9.50 -17.20 45.45
C PRO A 74 -9.91 -17.75 44.08
N GLU A 75 -11.01 -17.27 43.54
CA GLU A 75 -11.56 -17.73 42.26
C GLU A 75 -11.46 -16.62 41.25
N ALA A 76 -10.95 -16.96 40.05
CA ALA A 76 -10.96 -16.03 38.91
C ALA A 76 -12.35 -16.01 38.30
N TYR A 77 -12.86 -14.81 37.98
CA TYR A 77 -14.15 -14.65 37.34
C TYR A 77 -13.97 -13.84 36.01
N PRO A 78 -14.72 -14.21 34.98
CA PRO A 78 -14.61 -13.52 33.69
C PRO A 78 -15.10 -12.08 33.82
N VAL A 79 -14.46 -11.17 33.04
CA VAL A 79 -14.78 -9.75 32.98
C VAL A 79 -14.89 -9.27 31.55
N ASP A 80 -15.89 -8.43 31.26
CA ASP A 80 -16.04 -7.78 29.97
C ASP A 80 -16.48 -6.32 30.16
N ILE A 81 -16.36 -5.55 29.06
CA ILE A 81 -16.92 -4.20 29.00
C ILE A 81 -18.41 -4.33 28.75
N LYS A 82 -19.23 -3.59 29.53
CA LYS A 82 -20.66 -3.49 29.29
C LYS A 82 -20.90 -3.00 27.87
N ASP A 83 -21.76 -3.69 27.13
CA ASP A 83 -22.04 -3.48 25.71
C ASP A 83 -20.84 -3.77 24.77
N GLY A 84 -19.76 -4.38 25.29
CA GLY A 84 -18.65 -4.95 24.54
C GLY A 84 -18.00 -3.97 23.55
N MET A 85 -17.82 -4.42 22.32
CA MET A 85 -17.20 -3.61 21.25
C MET A 85 -17.99 -2.33 20.92
N ALA A 86 -19.31 -2.34 21.08
CA ALA A 86 -20.13 -1.16 20.83
C ALA A 86 -19.78 -0.01 21.79
N ALA A 87 -19.50 -0.31 23.05
CA ALA A 87 -19.06 0.67 24.06
C ALA A 87 -17.69 1.23 23.71
N ILE A 88 -16.72 0.36 23.31
CA ILE A 88 -15.38 0.78 22.89
C ILE A 88 -15.48 1.70 21.66
N LYS A 89 -16.25 1.29 20.65
CA LYS A 89 -16.49 2.09 19.44
C LYS A 89 -17.06 3.46 19.78
N ASN A 90 -18.11 3.51 20.60
CA ASN A 90 -18.73 4.76 21.03
C ASN A 90 -17.75 5.63 21.82
N PHE A 91 -16.96 5.02 22.72
CA PHE A 91 -15.91 5.73 23.47
C PHE A 91 -14.90 6.39 22.54
N ILE A 92 -14.34 5.66 21.58
CA ILE A 92 -13.34 6.16 20.63
C ILE A 92 -13.91 7.30 19.78
N ILE A 93 -15.10 7.10 19.17
CA ILE A 93 -15.74 8.10 18.28
C ILE A 93 -16.09 9.38 19.05
N THR A 94 -16.55 9.27 20.31
CA THR A 94 -16.95 10.44 21.09
C THR A 94 -15.80 11.12 21.82
N SER A 95 -14.61 10.50 21.87
CA SER A 95 -13.42 11.05 22.54
C SER A 95 -12.72 12.14 21.76
N MET A 96 -12.97 12.27 20.46
CA MET A 96 -12.31 13.24 19.57
C MET A 96 -13.33 13.98 18.71
N THR A 97 -12.95 15.19 18.27
CA THR A 97 -13.76 15.94 17.30
C THR A 97 -13.66 15.30 15.92
N THR A 98 -14.78 15.32 15.17
CA THR A 98 -14.85 14.77 13.82
C THR A 98 -14.88 15.90 12.79
N ASP A 99 -13.84 16.00 11.98
CA ASP A 99 -13.78 16.83 10.79
C ASP A 99 -13.57 15.95 9.55
N LYS A 100 -14.63 15.76 8.79
CA LYS A 100 -14.63 14.89 7.60
C LYS A 100 -13.80 15.44 6.42
N SER A 101 -13.27 16.64 6.48
CA SER A 101 -12.33 17.19 5.50
C SER A 101 -10.91 16.63 5.68
N LEU A 102 -10.65 16.03 6.84
CA LEU A 102 -9.38 15.39 7.15
C LEU A 102 -9.30 13.95 6.62
N ARG A 103 -8.17 13.29 6.82
CA ARG A 103 -7.96 11.91 6.36
C ARG A 103 -8.81 10.91 7.15
N PRO A 104 -9.58 10.04 6.50
CA PRO A 104 -10.34 8.99 7.17
C PRO A 104 -9.41 7.89 7.70
N VAL A 105 -9.48 7.60 9.00
CA VAL A 105 -8.70 6.54 9.64
C VAL A 105 -9.63 5.48 10.21
N ILE A 106 -9.32 4.22 9.93
CA ILE A 106 -9.93 3.04 10.53
C ILE A 106 -9.05 2.60 11.70
N ILE A 107 -9.65 2.38 12.86
CA ILE A 107 -9.00 1.82 14.04
C ILE A 107 -9.45 0.38 14.20
N LYS A 108 -8.51 -0.57 14.19
CA LYS A 108 -8.77 -1.99 14.40
C LYS A 108 -8.24 -2.41 15.76
N LEU A 109 -9.13 -2.87 16.64
CA LEU A 109 -8.77 -3.45 17.93
C LEU A 109 -8.32 -4.89 17.74
N ASN A 110 -7.03 -5.17 17.86
CA ASN A 110 -6.48 -6.51 17.66
C ASN A 110 -6.41 -7.34 18.95
N ASP A 111 -6.22 -6.68 20.10
CA ASP A 111 -6.21 -7.33 21.42
C ASP A 111 -6.62 -6.35 22.50
N LEU A 112 -7.40 -6.83 23.45
CA LEU A 112 -7.68 -6.18 24.73
C LEU A 112 -7.84 -7.29 25.76
N ASN A 113 -6.84 -7.42 26.63
CA ASN A 113 -6.80 -8.49 27.62
C ASN A 113 -6.46 -7.96 29.01
N VAL A 114 -7.20 -8.44 30.01
CA VAL A 114 -6.96 -8.16 31.43
C VAL A 114 -6.69 -9.48 32.13
N SER A 115 -5.56 -9.56 32.80
CA SER A 115 -5.19 -10.72 33.63
C SER A 115 -4.76 -10.31 35.00
N GLU A 116 -5.16 -11.06 36.03
CA GLU A 116 -4.77 -10.83 37.42
C GLU A 116 -4.27 -12.11 38.08
N VAL A 117 -3.30 -11.92 38.94
CA VAL A 117 -2.79 -12.95 39.85
C VAL A 117 -2.75 -12.43 41.30
N ILE A 118 -2.89 -13.30 42.27
CA ILE A 118 -2.77 -12.94 43.68
C ILE A 118 -1.30 -12.72 44.03
N ALA A 119 -0.98 -11.54 44.51
CA ALA A 119 0.37 -11.16 44.93
C ALA A 119 0.60 -11.29 46.43
N ALA A 120 -0.44 -11.07 47.25
CA ALA A 120 -0.46 -11.22 48.71
C ALA A 120 -1.93 -11.32 49.18
N PRO A 121 -2.21 -11.71 50.45
CA PRO A 121 -3.57 -11.70 50.95
C PRO A 121 -4.29 -10.36 50.74
N GLY A 122 -5.40 -10.40 50.00
CA GLY A 122 -6.19 -9.21 49.63
C GLY A 122 -5.57 -8.26 48.62
N VAL A 123 -4.40 -8.60 48.04
CA VAL A 123 -3.72 -7.77 47.01
C VAL A 123 -3.54 -8.58 45.71
N VAL A 124 -3.96 -8.01 44.64
CA VAL A 124 -3.78 -8.58 43.30
C VAL A 124 -2.79 -7.73 42.48
N LYS A 125 -2.00 -8.40 41.66
CA LYS A 125 -1.21 -7.81 40.59
C LYS A 125 -1.90 -8.14 39.29
N GLY A 126 -2.12 -7.12 38.44
CA GLY A 126 -2.75 -7.31 37.14
C GLY A 126 -1.97 -6.67 36.03
N GLU A 127 -2.32 -7.08 34.84
CA GLU A 127 -1.84 -6.50 33.56
C GLU A 127 -3.01 -6.25 32.65
N ILE A 128 -2.98 -5.09 31.96
CA ILE A 128 -3.86 -4.76 30.84
C ILE A 128 -3.00 -4.71 29.58
N LYS A 129 -3.30 -5.55 28.60
CA LYS A 129 -2.70 -5.54 27.28
C LYS A 129 -3.67 -4.94 26.30
N LEU A 130 -3.20 -4.00 25.48
CA LEU A 130 -3.97 -3.40 24.40
C LEU A 130 -3.13 -3.39 23.13
N SER A 131 -3.72 -3.86 22.04
CA SER A 131 -3.13 -3.80 20.69
C SER A 131 -4.14 -3.23 19.72
N MET A 132 -3.74 -2.20 19.00
CA MET A 132 -4.52 -1.55 17.93
C MET A 132 -3.68 -1.39 16.67
N ALA A 133 -4.31 -1.54 15.52
CA ALA A 133 -3.73 -1.20 14.23
C ALA A 133 -4.53 -0.04 13.62
N PHE A 134 -3.83 0.90 12.99
CA PHE A 134 -4.41 2.07 12.37
C PHE A 134 -4.22 2.01 10.86
N TYR A 135 -5.29 2.29 10.12
CA TYR A 135 -5.31 2.23 8.66
C TYR A 135 -5.87 3.54 8.09
N LEU A 136 -5.30 3.98 6.98
CA LEU A 136 -5.91 5.02 6.15
C LEU A 136 -6.98 4.36 5.28
N GLN A 137 -8.22 4.83 5.36
CA GLN A 137 -9.26 4.39 4.43
C GLN A 137 -9.03 5.07 3.08
N LYS A 138 -8.69 4.25 2.07
CA LYS A 138 -8.36 4.74 0.74
C LYS A 138 -8.86 3.73 -0.29
N GLY A 139 -9.92 4.12 -1.03
CA GLY A 139 -10.60 3.17 -1.93
C GLY A 139 -11.22 1.98 -1.19
N GLU A 140 -11.13 0.79 -1.79
CA GLU A 140 -11.67 -0.45 -1.23
C GLU A 140 -10.72 -1.09 -0.23
N ASP A 141 -9.40 -0.90 -0.39
CA ASP A 141 -8.38 -1.52 0.44
C ASP A 141 -7.75 -0.51 1.41
N PRO A 142 -7.96 -0.66 2.73
CA PRO A 142 -7.33 0.20 3.73
C PRO A 142 -5.81 0.04 3.76
N ILE A 143 -5.09 1.17 3.79
CA ILE A 143 -3.62 1.17 3.84
C ILE A 143 -3.17 1.16 5.31
N HIS A 144 -2.42 0.14 5.71
CA HIS A 144 -1.82 0.08 7.04
C HIS A 144 -0.87 1.26 7.27
N LEU A 145 -1.05 1.96 8.41
CA LEU A 145 -0.24 3.09 8.83
C LEU A 145 0.76 2.68 9.91
N VAL A 146 0.25 2.31 11.09
CA VAL A 146 1.06 2.00 12.27
C VAL A 146 0.28 1.14 13.25
N ASP A 147 1.01 0.38 14.07
CA ASP A 147 0.49 -0.39 15.19
C ASP A 147 0.81 0.27 16.52
N TYR A 148 -0.09 0.09 17.49
CA TYR A 148 0.10 0.48 18.87
C TYR A 148 -0.05 -0.73 19.79
N HIS A 149 0.95 -0.96 20.63
CA HIS A 149 0.93 -2.01 21.63
C HIS A 149 1.30 -1.43 22.98
N THR A 150 0.57 -1.80 24.01
CA THR A 150 0.91 -1.43 25.40
C THR A 150 0.57 -2.55 26.36
N THR A 151 1.36 -2.63 27.43
CA THR A 151 1.07 -3.45 28.59
C THR A 151 1.19 -2.58 29.84
N THR A 152 0.09 -2.43 30.56
CA THR A 152 0.04 -1.65 31.80
C THR A 152 -0.07 -2.58 32.98
N SER A 153 0.95 -2.65 33.83
CA SER A 153 0.92 -3.40 35.09
C SER A 153 0.33 -2.54 36.21
N TYR A 154 -0.47 -3.16 37.07
CA TYR A 154 -1.06 -2.48 38.24
C TYR A 154 -1.11 -3.39 39.46
N ARG A 155 -1.34 -2.76 40.61
CA ARG A 155 -1.68 -3.45 41.89
C ARG A 155 -2.92 -2.80 42.47
N ARG A 156 -3.82 -3.62 42.98
CA ARG A 156 -5.03 -3.15 43.64
C ARG A 156 -5.40 -4.08 44.79
N LYS A 157 -6.26 -3.61 45.68
CA LYS A 157 -6.99 -4.50 46.57
C LYS A 157 -8.00 -5.30 45.76
N ALA A 158 -8.17 -6.59 46.10
CA ALA A 158 -9.21 -7.39 45.49
C ALA A 158 -10.58 -6.74 45.73
N GLY A 159 -11.42 -6.63 44.69
CA GLY A 159 -12.69 -5.92 44.77
C GLY A 159 -13.42 -5.84 43.46
N PRO A 160 -14.42 -4.97 43.31
CA PRO A 160 -15.26 -4.89 42.13
C PRO A 160 -14.48 -4.65 40.84
N ALA A 161 -14.94 -5.22 39.71
CA ALA A 161 -14.35 -5.05 38.39
C ALA A 161 -14.24 -3.58 37.93
N GLN A 162 -15.17 -2.73 38.36
CA GLN A 162 -15.17 -1.31 37.99
C GLN A 162 -13.91 -0.55 38.42
N GLN A 163 -13.13 -1.08 39.39
CA GLN A 163 -11.88 -0.44 39.85
C GLN A 163 -10.79 -0.39 38.78
N ILE A 164 -10.83 -1.24 37.75
CA ILE A 164 -9.86 -1.20 36.65
C ILE A 164 -10.29 -0.31 35.48
N GLU A 165 -11.52 0.23 35.50
CA GLU A 165 -12.03 1.12 34.41
C GLU A 165 -11.10 2.31 34.10
N PRO A 166 -10.59 3.06 35.12
CA PRO A 166 -9.69 4.17 34.81
C PRO A 166 -8.41 3.76 34.08
N LEU A 167 -7.92 2.55 34.34
CA LEU A 167 -6.73 2.00 33.66
C LEU A 167 -7.05 1.61 32.20
N LEU A 168 -8.18 0.94 31.97
CA LEU A 168 -8.67 0.62 30.62
C LEU A 168 -8.87 1.88 29.81
N ARG A 169 -9.55 2.86 30.38
CA ARG A 169 -9.80 4.16 29.75
C ARG A 169 -8.51 4.90 29.43
N SER A 170 -7.52 4.87 30.36
CA SER A 170 -6.20 5.45 30.12
C SER A 170 -5.45 4.75 28.99
N ALA A 171 -5.51 3.42 28.90
CA ALA A 171 -4.89 2.68 27.80
C ALA A 171 -5.50 3.05 26.44
N LEU A 172 -6.83 3.15 26.34
CA LEU A 172 -7.53 3.60 25.13
C LEU A 172 -7.16 5.05 24.79
N ASN A 173 -7.16 5.97 25.76
CA ASN A 173 -6.78 7.36 25.53
C ASN A 173 -5.32 7.51 25.06
N ASN A 174 -4.42 6.72 25.62
CA ASN A 174 -3.01 6.73 25.22
C ASN A 174 -2.82 6.24 23.78
N SER A 175 -3.60 5.25 23.34
CA SER A 175 -3.56 4.78 21.94
C SER A 175 -4.02 5.86 20.97
N LEU A 176 -5.06 6.62 21.30
CA LEU A 176 -5.56 7.73 20.48
C LEU A 176 -4.58 8.91 20.47
N SER A 177 -3.95 9.21 21.60
CA SER A 177 -2.90 10.23 21.70
C SER A 177 -1.68 9.83 20.87
N TYR A 178 -1.28 8.55 20.88
CA TYR A 178 -0.22 8.03 20.05
C TYR A 178 -0.53 8.19 18.56
N LEU A 179 -1.73 7.80 18.12
CA LEU A 179 -2.17 8.00 16.74
C LEU A 179 -2.09 9.47 16.32
N ASN A 180 -2.60 10.38 17.15
CA ASN A 180 -2.57 11.81 16.84
C ASN A 180 -1.14 12.35 16.70
N ASN A 181 -0.25 11.96 17.61
CA ASN A 181 1.16 12.37 17.55
C ASN A 181 1.87 11.79 16.34
N TRP A 182 1.62 10.52 16.03
CA TRP A 182 2.17 9.84 14.85
C TRP A 182 1.69 10.51 13.55
N MET A 183 0.39 10.76 13.42
CA MET A 183 -0.19 11.43 12.25
C MET A 183 0.41 12.83 12.03
N ASN A 184 0.53 13.64 13.09
CA ASN A 184 1.11 14.97 13.01
C ASN A 184 2.61 14.93 12.61
N ALA A 185 3.35 13.95 13.11
CA ALA A 185 4.77 13.81 12.78
C ALA A 185 4.99 13.29 11.36
N GLN A 186 4.13 12.37 10.88
CA GLN A 186 4.30 11.71 9.60
C GLN A 186 3.65 12.44 8.41
N ALA A 187 2.58 13.21 8.64
CA ALA A 187 1.83 13.85 7.56
C ALA A 187 2.66 14.68 6.57
N PRO A 188 3.72 15.42 6.98
CA PRO A 188 4.50 16.21 6.04
C PRO A 188 5.36 15.40 5.06
N GLY A 189 5.89 14.23 5.49
CA GLY A 189 6.91 13.48 4.76
C GLY A 189 6.54 12.06 4.34
N ASN A 190 5.41 11.54 4.77
CA ASN A 190 5.02 10.17 4.48
C ASN A 190 4.22 10.06 3.18
N ILE A 191 4.70 9.26 2.24
CA ILE A 191 4.06 9.07 0.93
C ILE A 191 2.62 8.55 1.04
N LYS A 192 2.31 7.70 2.02
CA LYS A 192 0.95 7.19 2.27
C LYS A 192 -0.03 8.29 2.66
N LEU A 193 0.49 9.41 3.21
CA LEU A 193 -0.28 10.53 3.70
C LEU A 193 -0.24 11.75 2.77
N ALA A 194 0.33 11.61 1.58
CA ALA A 194 0.38 12.70 0.62
C ALA A 194 -1.02 13.13 0.17
N ARG A 195 -1.22 14.45 0.00
CA ARG A 195 -2.48 15.08 -0.47
C ARG A 195 -2.38 15.61 -1.88
N SER A 196 -1.14 15.84 -2.34
CA SER A 196 -0.86 16.45 -3.64
C SER A 196 0.24 15.70 -4.36
N PHE A 197 0.22 15.78 -5.69
CA PHE A 197 1.24 15.20 -6.56
C PHE A 197 1.71 16.27 -7.55
N LYS A 198 3.02 16.33 -7.77
CA LYS A 198 3.64 17.19 -8.79
C LYS A 198 4.69 16.40 -9.54
N ILE A 199 4.64 16.44 -10.87
CA ILE A 199 5.63 15.82 -11.73
C ILE A 199 6.40 16.88 -12.50
N THR A 200 7.73 16.68 -12.60
CA THR A 200 8.62 17.49 -13.43
C THR A 200 9.34 16.54 -14.38
N PHE A 201 9.18 16.78 -15.68
CA PHE A 201 9.90 16.03 -16.71
C PHE A 201 11.25 16.68 -17.01
N LYS A 202 12.25 15.82 -17.14
CA LYS A 202 13.59 16.17 -17.64
C LYS A 202 13.93 15.25 -18.80
N ASP A 203 14.68 15.75 -19.77
CA ASP A 203 15.35 14.90 -20.73
C ASP A 203 16.66 14.40 -20.11
N TYR A 204 16.96 13.15 -20.37
CA TYR A 204 18.22 12.56 -19.95
C TYR A 204 19.30 13.01 -20.93
N ASN A 205 20.16 13.91 -20.52
CA ASN A 205 21.20 14.54 -21.35
C ASN A 205 22.63 14.08 -20.99
N GLU A 206 22.76 12.91 -20.39
CA GLU A 206 24.09 12.40 -20.06
C GLU A 206 24.88 12.06 -21.34
N PRO A 207 26.21 12.23 -21.31
CA PRO A 207 27.07 11.76 -22.39
C PRO A 207 26.92 10.24 -22.55
N ALA A 208 27.29 9.74 -23.73
CA ALA A 208 27.25 8.31 -24.03
C ALA A 208 27.98 7.50 -22.94
N GLU A 209 27.25 6.62 -22.28
CA GLU A 209 27.78 5.73 -21.24
C GLU A 209 28.20 4.39 -21.87
N GLY A 210 29.49 4.16 -22.00
CA GLY A 210 30.01 2.90 -22.52
C GLY A 210 29.44 2.53 -23.88
N ASP A 211 28.56 1.54 -23.90
CA ASP A 211 27.88 1.03 -25.08
C ASP A 211 26.62 1.82 -25.49
N THR A 212 26.07 2.66 -24.59
CA THR A 212 24.78 3.35 -24.83
C THR A 212 24.96 4.76 -25.34
N ILE A 213 24.21 5.14 -26.39
CA ILE A 213 24.03 6.52 -26.83
C ILE A 213 22.64 7.00 -26.45
N TYR A 214 22.56 8.26 -26.04
CA TYR A 214 21.30 8.93 -25.74
C TYR A 214 20.93 9.94 -26.82
N TYR A 215 19.65 10.09 -27.07
CA TYR A 215 19.14 11.06 -28.06
C TYR A 215 19.47 12.49 -27.60
N ALA A 216 20.16 13.22 -28.45
CA ALA A 216 20.43 14.63 -28.24
C ALA A 216 20.31 15.39 -29.57
N THR A 217 19.61 16.51 -29.56
CA THR A 217 19.35 17.29 -30.75
C THR A 217 20.61 17.87 -31.44
N ASN A 218 21.68 18.04 -30.67
CA ASN A 218 23.00 18.51 -31.13
C ASN A 218 23.98 17.38 -31.50
N ARG A 219 23.54 16.11 -31.32
CA ARG A 219 24.37 14.94 -31.60
C ARG A 219 23.55 13.92 -32.42
N PRO A 220 23.44 14.08 -33.73
CA PRO A 220 22.83 13.08 -34.61
C PRO A 220 23.67 11.80 -34.58
N LEU A 221 23.06 10.70 -35.06
CA LEU A 221 23.74 9.42 -35.26
C LEU A 221 24.91 9.55 -36.22
N LYS A 222 25.89 8.67 -36.01
CA LYS A 222 27.04 8.48 -36.90
C LYS A 222 27.21 6.98 -37.14
N TRP A 223 27.75 6.59 -38.29
CA TRP A 223 28.07 5.19 -38.57
C TRP A 223 29.01 4.56 -37.50
N ASP A 224 29.83 5.38 -36.86
CA ASP A 224 30.66 4.96 -35.74
C ASP A 224 29.88 4.51 -34.50
N ASP A 225 28.59 4.77 -34.43
CA ASP A 225 27.70 4.31 -33.36
C ASP A 225 27.22 2.88 -33.57
N PHE A 226 27.36 2.33 -34.76
CA PHE A 226 26.93 0.98 -35.15
C PHE A 226 28.08 -0.01 -34.94
N LYS A 227 28.11 -0.63 -33.76
CA LYS A 227 29.18 -1.56 -33.33
C LYS A 227 28.75 -3.02 -33.27
N GLY A 228 27.46 -3.29 -33.56
CA GLY A 228 26.89 -4.61 -33.58
C GLY A 228 27.44 -5.48 -34.72
N LYS A 229 27.34 -6.78 -34.54
CA LYS A 229 27.67 -7.71 -35.64
C LYS A 229 26.59 -7.70 -36.68
N MET A 230 27.00 -7.54 -37.95
CA MET A 230 26.11 -7.62 -39.10
C MET A 230 25.31 -8.93 -39.07
N GLN A 231 24.02 -8.86 -39.25
CA GLN A 231 23.14 -10.03 -39.39
C GLN A 231 23.19 -10.51 -40.86
N THR A 232 23.88 -11.61 -41.13
CA THR A 232 24.11 -12.14 -42.49
C THR A 232 22.81 -12.53 -43.22
N ASP A 233 21.77 -12.86 -42.48
CA ASP A 233 20.44 -13.24 -43.00
C ASP A 233 19.47 -12.07 -43.10
N SER A 234 19.92 -10.86 -42.78
CA SER A 234 19.06 -9.64 -42.88
C SER A 234 18.90 -9.20 -44.31
N ARG A 235 17.67 -8.81 -44.66
CA ARG A 235 17.35 -8.18 -45.95
C ARG A 235 17.65 -6.67 -45.97
N HIS A 236 18.13 -6.13 -44.82
CA HIS A 236 18.37 -4.72 -44.59
C HIS A 236 19.87 -4.43 -44.56
N GLY A 237 20.23 -3.20 -44.92
CA GLY A 237 21.61 -2.77 -44.93
C GLY A 237 22.14 -2.21 -43.62
N ALA A 238 21.26 -1.83 -42.71
CA ALA A 238 21.57 -1.33 -41.37
C ALA A 238 20.36 -1.51 -40.45
N GLU A 239 20.57 -1.40 -39.17
CA GLU A 239 19.51 -1.43 -38.16
C GLU A 239 19.97 -0.70 -36.89
N ILE A 240 19.19 0.27 -36.42
CA ILE A 240 19.32 0.86 -35.10
C ILE A 240 18.33 0.21 -34.13
N PHE A 241 18.79 -0.13 -32.95
CA PHE A 241 17.95 -0.59 -31.86
C PHE A 241 17.57 0.57 -30.92
N ALA A 242 16.65 1.44 -31.40
CA ALA A 242 16.18 2.58 -30.65
C ALA A 242 15.17 2.16 -29.59
N GLY A 243 15.32 2.66 -28.37
CA GLY A 243 14.47 2.38 -27.23
C GLY A 243 14.11 3.62 -26.42
N ILE A 244 13.09 3.47 -25.57
CA ILE A 244 12.72 4.45 -24.56
C ILE A 244 12.82 3.84 -23.17
N GLY A 245 13.10 4.66 -22.16
CA GLY A 245 13.15 4.28 -20.75
C GLY A 245 13.01 5.52 -19.88
N TYR A 246 13.00 5.33 -18.56
CA TYR A 246 12.95 6.46 -17.65
C TYR A 246 13.64 6.17 -16.31
N GLU A 247 13.99 7.23 -15.61
CA GLU A 247 14.38 7.22 -14.21
C GLU A 247 13.46 8.10 -13.41
N GLU A 248 13.22 7.71 -12.17
CA GLU A 248 12.36 8.44 -11.24
C GLU A 248 13.11 8.78 -9.96
N GLU A 249 12.98 10.03 -9.54
CA GLU A 249 13.38 10.49 -8.22
C GLU A 249 12.15 11.02 -7.50
N LYS A 250 11.83 10.43 -6.31
CA LYS A 250 10.63 10.77 -5.52
C LYS A 250 11.04 11.45 -4.23
N LYS A 251 10.39 12.56 -3.92
CA LYS A 251 10.52 13.28 -2.65
C LYS A 251 9.14 13.65 -2.13
N VAL A 252 8.94 13.54 -0.82
CA VAL A 252 7.70 13.98 -0.17
C VAL A 252 8.01 15.15 0.75
N GLU A 253 7.38 16.28 0.52
CA GLU A 253 7.49 17.48 1.34
C GLU A 253 6.13 18.14 1.47
N ASN A 254 5.78 18.58 2.69
CA ASN A 254 4.53 19.27 2.99
C ASN A 254 3.30 18.52 2.42
N ALA A 255 3.26 17.21 2.63
CA ALA A 255 2.23 16.30 2.12
C ALA A 255 2.06 16.32 0.59
N THR A 256 3.10 16.71 -0.17
CA THR A 256 3.14 16.71 -1.63
C THR A 256 4.22 15.74 -2.11
N ILE A 257 3.85 14.81 -2.99
CA ILE A 257 4.81 13.98 -3.73
C ILE A 257 5.37 14.82 -4.87
N TYR A 258 6.66 15.04 -4.88
CA TYR A 258 7.39 15.61 -6.01
C TYR A 258 8.10 14.47 -6.74
N LEU A 259 7.73 14.26 -7.99
CA LEU A 259 8.35 13.28 -8.86
C LEU A 259 9.17 13.99 -9.93
N THR A 260 10.48 13.77 -9.96
CA THR A 260 11.33 14.11 -11.10
C THR A 260 11.39 12.89 -12.00
N PHE A 261 10.98 13.05 -13.26
CA PHE A 261 10.88 11.98 -14.24
C PHE A 261 11.84 12.28 -15.40
N ALA A 262 12.95 11.54 -15.43
CA ALA A 262 13.98 11.69 -16.46
C ALA A 262 13.74 10.69 -17.60
N MET A 263 13.25 11.19 -18.73
CA MET A 263 12.93 10.36 -19.89
C MET A 263 14.19 10.08 -20.72
N LYS A 264 14.49 8.80 -20.95
CA LYS A 264 15.58 8.32 -21.78
C LYS A 264 15.09 7.91 -23.15
N VAL A 265 15.76 8.36 -24.19
CA VAL A 265 15.67 7.80 -25.53
C VAL A 265 17.09 7.38 -25.90
N TYR A 266 17.28 6.11 -26.17
CA TYR A 266 18.62 5.53 -26.24
C TYR A 266 18.76 4.46 -27.31
N ALA A 267 20.01 4.14 -27.67
CA ALA A 267 20.35 3.00 -28.48
C ALA A 267 21.67 2.37 -27.98
N PRO A 268 21.72 1.04 -27.73
CA PRO A 268 22.97 0.34 -27.47
C PRO A 268 23.77 0.18 -28.78
N LYS A 269 25.00 0.67 -28.79
CA LYS A 269 25.87 0.59 -29.98
C LYS A 269 26.10 -0.85 -30.44
N SER A 270 26.26 -1.79 -29.50
CA SER A 270 26.44 -3.21 -29.79
C SER A 270 25.23 -3.90 -30.38
N ALA A 271 24.03 -3.32 -30.25
CA ALA A 271 22.80 -3.79 -30.88
C ALA A 271 22.57 -3.16 -32.25
N CYS A 272 23.22 -2.02 -32.56
CA CYS A 272 23.11 -1.34 -33.83
C CYS A 272 24.16 -1.84 -34.80
N TRP A 273 23.78 -2.23 -36.00
CA TRP A 273 24.72 -2.78 -36.99
C TRP A 273 24.51 -2.17 -38.37
N VAL A 274 25.54 -2.22 -39.21
CA VAL A 274 25.53 -1.73 -40.60
C VAL A 274 26.40 -2.64 -41.49
N SER A 275 25.93 -2.86 -42.72
CA SER A 275 26.67 -3.57 -43.74
C SER A 275 27.64 -2.61 -44.46
N PRO A 276 28.90 -3.02 -44.74
CA PRO A 276 29.91 -2.16 -45.33
C PRO A 276 29.50 -1.49 -46.61
N GLY A 277 28.65 -2.11 -47.43
CA GLY A 277 28.18 -1.57 -48.71
C GLY A 277 27.07 -0.52 -48.64
N THR A 278 26.53 -0.25 -47.41
CA THR A 278 25.35 0.61 -47.20
C THR A 278 25.64 1.89 -46.42
N LEU A 279 26.89 2.23 -46.20
CA LEU A 279 27.36 3.40 -45.43
C LEU A 279 27.13 4.71 -46.21
N THR A 280 25.88 5.06 -46.51
CA THR A 280 25.52 6.31 -47.22
C THR A 280 24.83 7.30 -46.25
N PRO A 281 24.89 8.60 -46.49
CA PRO A 281 24.11 9.60 -45.75
C PRO A 281 22.60 9.33 -45.77
N TYR A 282 22.10 8.81 -46.87
CA TYR A 282 20.68 8.50 -47.08
C TYR A 282 20.23 7.36 -46.12
N ASN A 283 21.00 6.28 -46.05
CA ASN A 283 20.70 5.19 -45.11
C ASN A 283 20.91 5.61 -43.66
N LEU A 284 21.92 6.46 -43.37
CA LEU A 284 22.06 7.00 -42.00
C LEU A 284 20.86 7.87 -41.62
N ASN A 285 20.28 8.61 -42.55
CA ASN A 285 19.05 9.37 -42.31
C ASN A 285 17.88 8.42 -41.96
N HIS A 286 17.78 7.26 -42.65
CA HIS A 286 16.76 6.26 -42.32
C HIS A 286 16.88 5.80 -40.86
N GLU A 287 18.05 5.42 -40.44
CA GLU A 287 18.31 5.00 -39.05
C GLU A 287 18.07 6.14 -38.04
N GLN A 288 18.43 7.39 -38.42
CA GLN A 288 18.16 8.55 -37.57
C GLN A 288 16.64 8.73 -37.34
N ARG A 289 15.80 8.47 -38.36
CA ARG A 289 14.33 8.60 -38.24
C ARG A 289 13.75 7.56 -37.27
N HIS A 290 14.29 6.38 -37.17
CA HIS A 290 13.94 5.43 -36.10
C HIS A 290 14.21 6.02 -34.74
N PHE A 291 15.36 6.68 -34.55
CA PHE A 291 15.70 7.34 -33.30
C PHE A 291 14.79 8.55 -33.00
N ASP A 292 14.43 9.31 -34.04
CA ASP A 292 13.50 10.43 -33.96
C ASP A 292 12.08 9.96 -33.59
N ILE A 293 11.61 8.83 -34.15
CA ILE A 293 10.33 8.20 -33.80
C ILE A 293 10.31 7.83 -32.31
N ALA A 294 11.38 7.24 -31.79
CA ALA A 294 11.46 6.93 -30.35
C ALA A 294 11.37 8.22 -29.49
N LYS A 295 11.97 9.33 -29.94
CA LYS A 295 11.86 10.64 -29.28
C LYS A 295 10.44 11.20 -29.33
N LEU A 296 9.74 11.11 -30.47
CA LEU A 296 8.35 11.54 -30.59
C LEU A 296 7.44 10.80 -29.62
N VAL A 297 7.56 9.47 -29.55
CA VAL A 297 6.78 8.64 -28.63
C VAL A 297 7.08 9.00 -27.18
N ALA A 298 8.34 9.25 -26.84
CA ALA A 298 8.71 9.71 -25.51
C ALA A 298 8.01 11.02 -25.13
N GLU A 299 7.87 11.96 -26.05
CA GLU A 299 7.16 13.22 -25.82
C GLU A 299 5.65 13.05 -25.75
N HIS A 300 5.06 12.15 -26.58
CA HIS A 300 3.65 11.80 -26.48
C HIS A 300 3.33 11.23 -25.09
N TYR A 301 4.13 10.30 -24.62
CA TYR A 301 3.98 9.71 -23.29
C TYR A 301 3.99 10.76 -22.17
N LYS A 302 4.93 11.73 -22.19
CA LYS A 302 4.94 12.84 -21.22
C LYS A 302 3.63 13.64 -21.24
N LYS A 303 3.10 13.94 -22.44
CA LYS A 303 1.84 14.67 -22.60
C LYS A 303 0.65 13.88 -22.09
N GLU A 304 0.60 12.57 -22.33
CA GLU A 304 -0.47 11.69 -21.86
C GLU A 304 -0.50 11.59 -20.34
N ILE A 305 0.66 11.47 -19.68
CA ILE A 305 0.72 11.51 -18.20
C ILE A 305 0.09 12.79 -17.68
N LEU A 306 0.45 13.96 -18.25
CA LEU A 306 -0.08 15.25 -17.79
C LEU A 306 -1.57 15.39 -18.04
N ALA A 307 -2.07 14.87 -19.17
CA ALA A 307 -3.49 14.93 -19.52
C ALA A 307 -4.39 14.14 -18.58
N GLN A 308 -3.87 13.08 -17.94
CA GLN A 308 -4.60 12.26 -16.97
C GLN A 308 -4.66 12.87 -15.56
N ASN A 309 -4.02 14.02 -15.31
CA ASN A 309 -4.01 14.71 -14.01
C ASN A 309 -3.68 13.77 -12.84
N PRO A 310 -2.48 13.20 -12.78
CA PRO A 310 -2.13 12.21 -11.77
C PRO A 310 -2.25 12.75 -10.36
N THR A 311 -2.73 11.91 -9.47
CA THR A 311 -2.92 12.17 -8.04
C THR A 311 -1.96 11.29 -7.22
N PRO A 312 -1.81 11.52 -5.90
CA PRO A 312 -1.06 10.60 -5.04
C PRO A 312 -1.52 9.14 -5.12
N ASP A 313 -2.76 8.89 -5.55
CA ASP A 313 -3.37 7.57 -5.60
C ASP A 313 -3.23 6.89 -6.96
N SER A 314 -3.11 7.68 -8.03
CA SER A 314 -3.17 7.19 -9.40
C SER A 314 -1.86 7.30 -10.18
N TYR A 315 -0.90 8.11 -9.72
CA TYR A 315 0.30 8.44 -10.51
C TYR A 315 1.10 7.21 -10.92
N ASP A 316 1.27 6.24 -10.03
CA ASP A 316 2.09 5.05 -10.28
C ASP A 316 1.46 4.17 -11.38
N ALA A 317 0.14 3.98 -11.31
CA ALA A 317 -0.62 3.25 -12.34
C ALA A 317 -0.61 3.99 -13.68
N ILE A 318 -0.81 5.32 -13.68
CA ILE A 318 -0.78 6.15 -14.89
C ILE A 318 0.58 6.06 -15.59
N ILE A 319 1.66 6.17 -14.82
CA ILE A 319 3.03 6.08 -15.36
C ILE A 319 3.29 4.68 -15.92
N SER A 320 3.01 3.64 -15.14
CA SER A 320 3.31 2.26 -15.52
C SER A 320 2.50 1.81 -16.74
N MET A 321 1.20 2.08 -16.78
CA MET A 321 0.34 1.70 -17.91
C MET A 321 0.67 2.53 -19.15
N GLY A 322 0.85 3.85 -18.99
CA GLY A 322 1.23 4.73 -20.08
C GLY A 322 2.58 4.34 -20.71
N TYR A 323 3.53 3.85 -19.92
CA TYR A 323 4.80 3.35 -20.46
C TYR A 323 4.61 2.13 -21.37
N LEU A 324 3.75 1.19 -20.98
CA LEU A 324 3.43 0.03 -21.82
C LEU A 324 2.76 0.45 -23.13
N ASP A 325 1.90 1.47 -23.10
CA ASP A 325 1.24 1.98 -24.28
C ASP A 325 2.22 2.73 -25.18
N ALA A 326 3.15 3.50 -24.62
CA ALA A 326 4.24 4.13 -25.34
C ALA A 326 5.14 3.10 -26.06
N LEU A 327 5.49 1.98 -25.42
CA LEU A 327 6.23 0.89 -26.07
C LEU A 327 5.45 0.28 -27.24
N ARG A 328 4.14 0.11 -27.12
CA ARG A 328 3.27 -0.38 -28.22
C ARG A 328 3.21 0.61 -29.37
N GLU A 329 3.05 1.90 -29.06
CA GLU A 329 3.06 2.99 -30.05
C GLU A 329 4.39 3.00 -30.81
N MET A 330 5.52 2.99 -30.09
CA MET A 330 6.85 2.97 -30.69
C MET A 330 7.01 1.80 -31.66
N ASN A 331 6.70 0.58 -31.23
CA ASN A 331 6.80 -0.61 -32.07
C ASN A 331 5.89 -0.51 -33.33
N LYS A 332 4.70 0.05 -33.18
CA LYS A 332 3.78 0.27 -34.32
C LYS A 332 4.32 1.28 -35.32
N MET A 333 4.82 2.42 -34.83
CA MET A 333 5.37 3.47 -35.66
C MET A 333 6.64 3.03 -36.39
N GLN A 334 7.56 2.36 -35.71
CA GLN A 334 8.78 1.79 -36.27
C GLN A 334 8.45 0.83 -37.44
N LYS A 335 7.57 -0.15 -37.21
CA LYS A 335 7.12 -1.11 -38.21
C LYS A 335 6.41 -0.44 -39.37
N LEU A 336 5.59 0.58 -39.15
CA LEU A 336 4.90 1.30 -40.19
C LEU A 336 5.89 2.07 -41.06
N TYR A 337 6.86 2.74 -40.44
CA TYR A 337 7.93 3.45 -41.11
C TYR A 337 8.73 2.53 -42.04
N ASP A 338 9.19 1.38 -41.52
CA ASP A 338 9.93 0.39 -42.30
C ASP A 338 9.13 -0.16 -43.46
N ASN A 339 7.87 -0.52 -43.24
CA ASN A 339 7.00 -1.08 -44.26
C ASN A 339 6.75 -0.08 -45.41
N GLU A 340 6.46 1.19 -45.11
CA GLU A 340 6.14 2.20 -46.11
C GLU A 340 7.38 2.64 -46.90
N THR A 341 8.53 2.74 -46.18
CA THR A 341 9.80 3.11 -46.82
C THR A 341 10.50 1.92 -47.49
N ALA A 342 9.96 0.70 -47.35
CA ALA A 342 10.59 -0.55 -47.73
C ALA A 342 12.07 -0.60 -47.27
N HIS A 343 12.32 -0.26 -46.00
CA HIS A 343 13.64 -0.15 -45.38
C HIS A 343 14.60 0.70 -46.23
N SER A 344 14.28 1.97 -46.42
CA SER A 344 15.00 2.97 -47.18
C SER A 344 14.97 2.82 -48.75
N ILE A 345 14.38 1.77 -49.30
CA ILE A 345 14.33 1.56 -50.76
C ILE A 345 13.37 2.55 -51.43
N ASN A 346 12.21 2.84 -50.81
CA ASN A 346 11.21 3.77 -51.32
C ASN A 346 11.55 5.22 -50.93
N SER A 347 12.29 5.92 -51.81
CA SER A 347 12.76 7.28 -51.54
C SER A 347 11.63 8.32 -51.44
N TYR A 348 10.52 8.11 -52.13
CA TYR A 348 9.35 9.00 -52.00
C TYR A 348 8.71 8.90 -50.61
N GLN A 349 8.45 7.70 -50.13
CA GLN A 349 7.90 7.51 -48.81
C GLN A 349 8.88 7.95 -47.73
N GLN A 350 10.18 7.71 -47.92
CA GLN A 350 11.20 8.22 -47.02
C GLN A 350 11.12 9.74 -46.87
N GLN A 351 10.94 10.47 -47.96
CA GLN A 351 10.81 11.93 -47.92
C GLN A 351 9.51 12.38 -47.22
N MET A 352 8.40 11.67 -47.45
CA MET A 352 7.14 11.95 -46.76
C MET A 352 7.27 11.76 -45.26
N TRP A 353 7.91 10.69 -44.79
CA TRP A 353 8.18 10.44 -43.41
C TRP A 353 9.16 11.46 -42.80
N ASN A 354 10.22 11.85 -43.52
CA ASN A 354 11.12 12.92 -43.08
C ASN A 354 10.34 14.20 -42.80
N ASN A 355 9.50 14.65 -43.72
CA ASN A 355 8.71 15.86 -43.53
C ASN A 355 7.72 15.77 -42.38
N ARG A 356 7.09 14.59 -42.19
CA ARG A 356 6.17 14.33 -41.09
C ARG A 356 6.89 14.40 -39.74
N ILE A 357 7.99 13.67 -39.59
CA ILE A 357 8.77 13.62 -38.37
C ILE A 357 9.33 15.00 -38.01
N ASP A 358 9.90 15.71 -38.99
CA ASP A 358 10.44 17.06 -38.81
C ASP A 358 9.36 18.03 -38.30
N LYS A 359 8.14 17.94 -38.89
CA LYS A 359 7.00 18.76 -38.45
C LYS A 359 6.59 18.43 -37.01
N GLU A 360 6.43 17.15 -36.67
CA GLU A 360 6.03 16.73 -35.32
C GLU A 360 7.08 17.12 -34.29
N LEU A 361 8.39 16.97 -34.59
CA LEU A 361 9.47 17.42 -33.71
C LEU A 361 9.46 18.94 -33.50
N ALA A 362 9.18 19.70 -34.57
CA ALA A 362 9.08 21.17 -34.50
C ALA A 362 7.88 21.61 -33.64
N GLU A 363 6.73 20.97 -33.75
CA GLU A 363 5.53 21.22 -32.95
C GLU A 363 5.77 20.93 -31.46
N LEU A 364 6.59 19.94 -31.16
CA LEU A 364 7.04 19.61 -29.83
C LEU A 364 8.17 20.51 -29.31
N LYS A 365 8.59 21.51 -30.12
CA LYS A 365 9.72 22.44 -29.86
C LYS A 365 11.08 21.73 -29.70
N ILE A 366 11.20 20.57 -30.30
CA ILE A 366 12.46 19.81 -30.31
C ILE A 366 13.25 20.28 -31.54
N LYS A 367 14.30 21.06 -31.32
CA LYS A 367 15.17 21.53 -32.42
C LYS A 367 16.19 20.45 -32.72
N THR A 368 16.10 19.79 -33.87
CA THR A 368 17.10 18.85 -34.35
C THR A 368 18.15 19.56 -35.21
N LYS A 369 19.38 19.08 -35.18
CA LYS A 369 20.41 19.49 -36.12
C LYS A 369 20.21 18.69 -37.42
N ALA A 370 20.08 19.36 -38.56
CA ALA A 370 20.01 18.67 -39.84
C ALA A 370 21.31 17.86 -40.06
N LEU A 371 21.13 16.63 -40.57
CA LEU A 371 22.24 15.74 -40.95
C LEU A 371 22.94 16.26 -42.19
#